data_f1c1a4aabc442f38dbc3d26c4d8066aa
#
_entry.id   f1c1a4aabc442f38dbc3d26c4d8066aa
#
_cell.length_a   1.000
_cell.length_b   1.000
_cell.length_c   1.000
_cell.angle_alpha   90.00
_cell.angle_beta   90.00
_cell.angle_gamma   90.00
#
_symmetry.space_group_name_H-M   'P 1'
#
loop_
_entity.id
_entity.type
_entity.pdbx_description
1 polymer ?
#
loop_
_entity_poly.entity_id
_entity_poly.type
_entity_poly.pdbx_seq_one_letter_code
_entity_poly.pdbx_strand_id
1 'polypeptide(L)'
;MKKFLLFLFVIAIFAIGGLYGYKKLHSDERKNEIIQMFNKDLLNDFLESKKSVMERLKTAKDKEEGNKIYNEYVATNKLMLEKINEAHSELLENVFIADSKYNFTPEEWKTVNNYLKDYDLELIDMGEGNAMIAQVPNFYYDIFKDYVTDDYRDYLELVAKEYSEPYFGTEEILVSHEKIADRLLAWEDFQKKYPNSDFLAEADIEASVYRRAYILGAYNLHTREGGSENPELYYIPDNILKEFNRFIQANPDSPTVEYINFYLENHKNPNIEEILYDKFEKEIVKDYESENSNEPVMKDTLEVITEEDKESKGE
;
A
#
# COMPACT_ATOMS: atom_id res chain seq x y z
N MET A 1 59.54 26.64 -10.48
CA MET A 1 58.20 26.22 -10.99
C MET A 1 57.74 24.87 -10.43
N LYS A 2 58.45 23.75 -10.59
CA LYS A 2 58.00 22.43 -10.11
C LYS A 2 57.67 22.35 -8.60
N LYS A 3 58.48 22.97 -7.70
CA LYS A 3 58.23 22.98 -6.28
C LYS A 3 57.00 23.83 -5.86
N PHE A 4 56.73 24.90 -6.59
CA PHE A 4 55.53 25.75 -6.35
C PHE A 4 54.27 25.04 -6.82
N LEU A 5 54.28 24.33 -7.94
CA LEU A 5 53.18 23.48 -8.40
C LEU A 5 52.88 22.34 -7.41
N LEU A 6 53.91 21.70 -6.86
CA LEU A 6 53.74 20.65 -5.85
C LEU A 6 53.09 21.19 -4.55
N PHE A 7 53.46 22.41 -4.13
CA PHE A 7 52.92 23.07 -2.97
C PHE A 7 51.41 23.41 -3.17
N LEU A 8 51.04 23.93 -4.34
CA LEU A 8 49.66 24.19 -4.70
C LEU A 8 48.83 22.90 -4.78
N PHE A 9 49.40 21.79 -5.26
CA PHE A 9 48.72 20.51 -5.32
C PHE A 9 48.49 19.93 -3.92
N VAL A 10 49.41 20.09 -2.98
CA VAL A 10 49.23 19.67 -1.59
C VAL A 10 48.15 20.51 -0.89
N ILE A 11 48.14 21.85 -1.10
CA ILE A 11 47.06 22.70 -0.53
C ILE A 11 45.69 22.33 -1.11
N ALA A 12 45.60 21.98 -2.41
CA ALA A 12 44.37 21.56 -3.04
C ALA A 12 43.84 20.23 -2.41
N ILE A 13 44.73 19.28 -2.16
CA ILE A 13 44.37 18.01 -1.50
C ILE A 13 43.84 18.26 -0.07
N PHE A 14 44.51 19.14 0.70
CA PHE A 14 44.04 19.48 2.05
C PHE A 14 42.72 20.28 2.03
N ALA A 15 42.53 21.16 1.06
CA ALA A 15 41.27 21.91 0.91
C ALA A 15 40.11 20.99 0.51
N ILE A 16 40.33 20.04 -0.42
CA ILE A 16 39.32 19.05 -0.82
C ILE A 16 39.03 18.07 0.32
N GLY A 17 40.06 17.59 1.02
CA GLY A 17 39.91 16.73 2.19
C GLY A 17 39.20 17.43 3.34
N GLY A 18 39.52 18.71 3.60
CA GLY A 18 38.85 19.55 4.60
C GLY A 18 37.38 19.80 4.26
N LEU A 19 37.06 20.14 3.00
CA LEU A 19 35.68 20.32 2.52
C LEU A 19 34.88 19.02 2.58
N TYR A 20 35.49 17.90 2.24
CA TYR A 20 34.85 16.60 2.32
C TYR A 20 34.60 16.19 3.78
N GLY A 21 35.58 16.38 4.66
CA GLY A 21 35.46 16.14 6.10
C GLY A 21 34.40 17.04 6.74
N TYR A 22 34.35 18.32 6.38
CA TYR A 22 33.35 19.27 6.85
C TYR A 22 31.91 18.86 6.40
N LYS A 23 31.73 18.55 5.12
CA LYS A 23 30.44 18.07 4.59
C LYS A 23 29.98 16.77 5.27
N LYS A 24 30.90 15.83 5.49
CA LYS A 24 30.60 14.58 6.17
C LYS A 24 30.21 14.81 7.64
N LEU A 25 30.93 15.65 8.38
CA LEU A 25 30.61 15.98 9.77
C LEU A 25 29.21 16.60 9.87
N HIS A 26 28.87 17.60 9.06
CA HIS A 26 27.54 18.21 9.04
C HIS A 26 26.44 17.24 8.61
N SER A 27 26.73 16.32 7.68
CA SER A 27 25.78 15.27 7.31
C SER A 27 25.51 14.31 8.47
N ASP A 28 26.53 13.94 9.24
CA ASP A 28 26.38 13.03 10.37
C ASP A 28 25.69 13.70 11.57
N GLU A 29 25.95 14.99 11.82
CA GLU A 29 25.23 15.80 12.80
C GLU A 29 23.72 15.89 12.45
N ARG A 30 23.40 16.22 11.21
CA ARG A 30 22.01 16.31 10.75
C ARG A 30 21.27 14.98 10.85
N LYS A 31 21.92 13.86 10.50
CA LYS A 31 21.35 12.52 10.67
C LYS A 31 20.99 12.22 12.12
N ASN A 32 21.88 12.57 13.04
CA ASN A 32 21.62 12.38 14.46
C ASN A 32 20.48 13.25 14.96
N GLU A 33 20.40 14.53 14.52
CA GLU A 33 19.29 15.42 14.83
C GLU A 33 17.94 14.85 14.38
N ILE A 34 17.87 14.35 13.15
CA ILE A 34 16.65 13.75 12.59
C ILE A 34 16.23 12.51 13.41
N ILE A 35 17.16 11.60 13.72
CA ILE A 35 16.86 10.43 14.53
C ILE A 35 16.35 10.82 15.94
N GLN A 36 16.87 11.90 16.52
CA GLN A 36 16.43 12.39 17.82
C GLN A 36 15.01 13.02 17.80
N MET A 37 14.45 13.30 16.63
CA MET A 37 13.07 13.76 16.51
C MET A 37 12.06 12.64 16.81
N PHE A 38 12.49 11.36 16.73
CA PHE A 38 11.61 10.23 16.99
C PHE A 38 11.58 9.87 18.48
N ASN A 39 10.38 9.63 18.99
CA ASN A 39 10.17 9.22 20.38
C ASN A 39 10.59 7.75 20.55
N LYS A 40 11.82 7.57 21.00
CA LYS A 40 12.45 6.25 21.17
C LYS A 40 11.69 5.35 22.15
N ASP A 41 11.03 5.90 23.15
CA ASP A 41 10.31 5.09 24.14
C ASP A 41 9.08 4.46 23.49
N LEU A 42 8.32 5.21 22.67
CA LEU A 42 7.19 4.65 21.91
C LEU A 42 7.63 3.57 20.90
N LEU A 43 8.77 3.78 20.24
CA LEU A 43 9.33 2.78 19.32
C LEU A 43 9.77 1.50 20.06
N ASN A 44 10.37 1.65 21.23
CA ASN A 44 10.74 0.51 22.08
C ASN A 44 9.49 -0.22 22.59
N ASP A 45 8.44 0.48 23.02
CA ASP A 45 7.18 -0.12 23.46
C ASP A 45 6.56 -0.96 22.34
N PHE A 46 6.60 -0.46 21.10
CA PHE A 46 6.16 -1.21 19.93
C PHE A 46 6.96 -2.51 19.74
N LEU A 47 8.29 -2.44 19.84
CA LEU A 47 9.16 -3.60 19.71
C LEU A 47 8.95 -4.61 20.85
N GLU A 48 8.75 -4.15 22.09
CA GLU A 48 8.45 -5.02 23.23
C GLU A 48 7.08 -5.69 23.09
N SER A 49 6.09 -5.01 22.55
CA SER A 49 4.78 -5.59 22.21
C SER A 49 4.93 -6.74 21.20
N LYS A 50 5.75 -6.57 20.15
CA LYS A 50 6.10 -7.64 19.21
C LYS A 50 6.74 -8.83 19.91
N LYS A 51 7.72 -8.61 20.76
CA LYS A 51 8.38 -9.69 21.52
C LYS A 51 7.40 -10.44 22.41
N SER A 52 6.50 -9.70 23.08
CA SER A 52 5.48 -10.28 23.95
C SER A 52 4.53 -11.20 23.18
N VAL A 53 4.04 -10.79 22.01
CA VAL A 53 3.16 -11.63 21.21
C VAL A 53 3.88 -12.86 20.68
N MET A 54 5.15 -12.74 20.27
CA MET A 54 5.95 -13.88 19.82
C MET A 54 6.16 -14.93 20.96
N GLU A 55 6.32 -14.51 22.20
CA GLU A 55 6.39 -15.45 23.35
C GLU A 55 5.03 -16.11 23.60
N ARG A 56 3.92 -15.37 23.47
CA ARG A 56 2.56 -15.96 23.57
C ARG A 56 2.34 -17.03 22.49
N LEU A 57 2.72 -16.76 21.24
CA LEU A 57 2.57 -17.70 20.13
C LEU A 57 3.31 -19.01 20.36
N LYS A 58 4.50 -18.99 20.98
CA LYS A 58 5.23 -20.22 21.32
C LYS A 58 4.49 -21.13 22.31
N THR A 59 3.52 -20.60 23.03
CA THR A 59 2.72 -21.34 24.02
C THR A 59 1.31 -21.63 23.53
N ALA A 60 0.95 -21.19 22.33
CA ALA A 60 -0.34 -21.49 21.71
C ALA A 60 -0.52 -23.00 21.53
N LYS A 61 -1.70 -23.51 21.87
CA LYS A 61 -2.02 -24.96 21.87
C LYS A 61 -2.22 -25.50 20.45
N ASP A 62 -2.75 -24.65 19.59
CA ASP A 62 -3.08 -24.97 18.21
C ASP A 62 -3.11 -23.66 17.37
N LYS A 63 -3.36 -23.82 16.08
CA LYS A 63 -3.43 -22.68 15.15
C LYS A 63 -4.65 -21.79 15.39
N GLU A 64 -5.76 -22.32 15.91
CA GLU A 64 -6.96 -21.53 16.25
C GLU A 64 -6.68 -20.58 17.43
N GLU A 65 -5.87 -21.00 18.41
CA GLU A 65 -5.38 -20.10 19.43
C GLU A 65 -4.43 -19.06 18.85
N GLY A 66 -3.63 -19.43 17.84
CA GLY A 66 -2.80 -18.51 17.07
C GLY A 66 -3.63 -17.41 16.37
N ASN A 67 -4.75 -17.75 15.75
CA ASN A 67 -5.68 -16.80 15.13
C ASN A 67 -6.23 -15.80 16.15
N LYS A 68 -6.63 -16.27 17.35
CA LYS A 68 -7.09 -15.39 18.42
C LYS A 68 -6.03 -14.43 18.89
N ILE A 69 -4.78 -14.92 19.03
CA ILE A 69 -3.64 -14.08 19.41
C ILE A 69 -3.37 -13.03 18.33
N TYR A 70 -3.50 -13.39 17.05
CA TYR A 70 -3.39 -12.47 15.93
C TYR A 70 -4.43 -11.35 16.02
N ASN A 71 -5.70 -11.69 16.13
CA ASN A 71 -6.81 -10.73 16.19
C ASN A 71 -6.66 -9.73 17.34
N GLU A 72 -6.30 -10.23 18.55
CA GLU A 72 -6.01 -9.38 19.71
C GLU A 72 -4.81 -8.47 19.49
N TYR A 73 -3.75 -9.00 18.85
CA TYR A 73 -2.54 -8.25 18.60
C TYR A 73 -2.74 -7.15 17.55
N VAL A 74 -3.45 -7.43 16.46
CA VAL A 74 -3.73 -6.43 15.42
C VAL A 74 -4.45 -5.23 16.01
N ALA A 75 -5.50 -5.46 16.82
CA ALA A 75 -6.23 -4.38 17.48
C ALA A 75 -5.33 -3.53 18.41
N THR A 76 -4.49 -4.20 19.21
CA THR A 76 -3.54 -3.50 20.10
C THR A 76 -2.48 -2.74 19.32
N ASN A 77 -1.96 -3.35 18.26
CA ASN A 77 -0.90 -2.79 17.45
C ASN A 77 -1.35 -1.56 16.66
N LYS A 78 -2.60 -1.56 16.17
CA LYS A 78 -3.24 -0.39 15.55
C LYS A 78 -3.21 0.81 16.51
N LEU A 79 -3.66 0.64 17.74
CA LEU A 79 -3.65 1.71 18.75
C LEU A 79 -2.24 2.21 19.07
N MET A 80 -1.24 1.33 19.05
CA MET A 80 0.15 1.74 19.26
C MET A 80 0.68 2.56 18.09
N LEU A 81 0.36 2.20 16.85
CA LEU A 81 0.73 2.98 15.66
C LEU A 81 0.03 4.34 15.62
N GLU A 82 -1.25 4.39 15.92
CA GLU A 82 -1.98 5.65 16.07
C GLU A 82 -1.27 6.58 17.05
N LYS A 83 -0.90 6.06 18.23
CA LYS A 83 -0.16 6.82 19.23
C LYS A 83 1.23 7.26 18.77
N ILE A 84 1.94 6.42 18.01
CA ILE A 84 3.23 6.78 17.41
C ILE A 84 3.03 7.89 16.39
N ASN A 85 2.07 7.78 15.49
CA ASN A 85 1.80 8.80 14.46
C ASN A 85 1.34 10.12 15.09
N GLU A 86 0.44 10.09 16.07
CA GLU A 86 -0.01 11.27 16.80
C GLU A 86 1.16 12.00 17.49
N ALA A 87 2.05 11.25 18.14
CA ALA A 87 3.24 11.84 18.79
C ALA A 87 4.23 12.49 17.82
N HIS A 88 4.16 12.15 16.52
CA HIS A 88 5.04 12.67 15.48
C HIS A 88 4.27 13.48 14.42
N SER A 89 3.02 13.87 14.68
CA SER A 89 2.16 14.54 13.69
C SER A 89 2.80 15.80 13.08
N GLU A 90 3.39 16.69 13.90
CA GLU A 90 4.08 17.90 13.41
C GLU A 90 5.23 17.55 12.43
N LEU A 91 5.95 16.47 12.65
CA LEU A 91 6.98 15.99 11.74
C LEU A 91 6.36 15.45 10.45
N LEU A 92 5.39 14.55 10.59
CA LEU A 92 4.80 13.81 9.47
C LEU A 92 4.05 14.69 8.49
N GLU A 93 3.39 15.74 8.96
CA GLU A 93 2.71 16.75 8.14
C GLU A 93 3.66 17.75 7.45
N ASN A 94 4.95 17.73 7.78
CA ASN A 94 5.90 18.74 7.32
C ASN A 94 7.16 18.18 6.64
N VAL A 95 7.25 16.86 6.42
CA VAL A 95 8.45 16.22 5.86
C VAL A 95 8.76 16.63 4.41
N PHE A 96 7.77 17.12 3.67
CA PHE A 96 7.92 17.58 2.28
C PHE A 96 7.78 19.09 2.12
N ILE A 97 7.56 19.85 3.21
CA ILE A 97 7.39 21.31 3.15
C ILE A 97 8.75 21.97 3.05
N ALA A 98 9.03 22.67 1.95
CA ALA A 98 10.35 23.19 1.57
C ALA A 98 11.05 24.03 2.66
N ASP A 99 10.31 24.86 3.41
CA ASP A 99 10.84 25.73 4.46
C ASP A 99 10.72 25.14 5.87
N SER A 100 10.28 23.88 5.98
CA SER A 100 10.16 23.19 7.25
C SER A 100 11.51 22.66 7.74
N LYS A 101 11.73 22.73 9.05
CA LYS A 101 12.85 22.03 9.72
C LYS A 101 12.80 20.51 9.55
N TYR A 102 11.62 19.98 9.20
CA TYR A 102 11.35 18.55 8.96
C TYR A 102 11.45 18.17 7.49
N ASN A 103 11.71 19.10 6.57
CA ASN A 103 11.88 18.77 5.15
C ASN A 103 13.04 17.80 4.95
N PHE A 104 12.72 16.56 4.59
CA PHE A 104 13.71 15.52 4.38
C PHE A 104 14.16 15.47 2.92
N THR A 105 15.47 15.52 2.72
CA THR A 105 16.07 15.11 1.45
C THR A 105 15.88 13.60 1.22
N PRO A 106 15.97 13.10 -0.02
CA PRO A 106 15.89 11.65 -0.28
C PRO A 106 16.90 10.82 0.53
N GLU A 107 18.07 11.38 0.86
CA GLU A 107 19.11 10.75 1.68
C GLU A 107 18.68 10.67 3.15
N GLU A 108 18.03 11.74 3.66
CA GLU A 108 17.50 11.79 5.02
C GLU A 108 16.29 10.87 5.18
N TRP A 109 15.39 10.84 4.20
CA TRP A 109 14.29 9.86 4.12
C TRP A 109 14.80 8.42 4.25
N LYS A 110 15.83 8.07 3.45
CA LYS A 110 16.47 6.77 3.54
C LYS A 110 17.10 6.51 4.92
N THR A 111 17.69 7.54 5.53
CA THR A 111 18.29 7.43 6.88
C THR A 111 17.23 7.14 7.93
N VAL A 112 16.08 7.84 7.87
CA VAL A 112 14.92 7.61 8.75
C VAL A 112 14.40 6.18 8.56
N ASN A 113 14.17 5.76 7.33
CA ASN A 113 13.70 4.41 7.06
C ASN A 113 14.66 3.31 7.53
N ASN A 114 15.98 3.52 7.40
CA ASN A 114 16.95 2.58 7.96
C ASN A 114 16.90 2.53 9.51
N TYR A 115 16.64 3.66 10.17
CA TYR A 115 16.49 3.72 11.62
C TYR A 115 15.19 3.05 12.08
N LEU A 116 14.06 3.34 11.41
CA LEU A 116 12.76 2.78 11.75
C LEU A 116 12.69 1.26 11.52
N LYS A 117 13.46 0.73 10.55
CA LYS A 117 13.57 -0.72 10.31
C LYS A 117 14.08 -1.52 11.50
N ASP A 118 14.88 -0.91 12.39
CA ASP A 118 15.31 -1.56 13.63
C ASP A 118 14.13 -1.81 14.59
N TYR A 119 12.99 -1.17 14.32
CA TYR A 119 11.72 -1.32 15.05
C TYR A 119 10.63 -2.01 14.22
N ASP A 120 10.97 -2.58 13.05
CA ASP A 120 10.03 -3.13 12.07
C ASP A 120 9.01 -2.10 11.55
N LEU A 121 9.40 -0.84 11.50
CA LEU A 121 8.61 0.29 11.02
C LEU A 121 9.26 0.93 9.78
N GLU A 122 8.46 1.66 9.04
CA GLU A 122 8.91 2.49 7.93
C GLU A 122 8.09 3.78 7.82
N LEU A 123 8.67 4.77 7.17
CA LEU A 123 8.01 6.02 6.82
C LEU A 123 7.44 5.89 5.41
N ILE A 124 6.16 6.12 5.26
CA ILE A 124 5.44 6.03 3.99
C ILE A 124 5.04 7.43 3.55
N ASP A 125 5.23 7.74 2.27
CA ASP A 125 4.70 8.94 1.61
C ASP A 125 3.21 8.74 1.32
N MET A 126 2.37 9.59 1.92
CA MET A 126 0.92 9.55 1.76
C MET A 126 0.43 10.49 0.65
N GLY A 127 1.35 11.19 -0.01
CA GLY A 127 1.02 12.26 -0.95
C GLY A 127 0.69 13.58 -0.26
N GLU A 128 0.45 14.63 -1.06
CA GLU A 128 0.06 15.99 -0.61
C GLU A 128 0.96 16.60 0.48
N GLY A 129 2.19 16.13 0.60
CA GLY A 129 3.14 16.62 1.58
C GLY A 129 3.12 15.93 2.92
N ASN A 130 2.31 14.91 3.10
CA ASN A 130 2.14 14.14 4.33
C ASN A 130 2.90 12.81 4.30
N ALA A 131 3.28 12.33 5.47
CA ALA A 131 3.86 11.00 5.65
C ALA A 131 3.20 10.28 6.83
N MET A 132 3.40 8.97 6.89
CA MET A 132 2.92 8.12 7.98
C MET A 132 4.00 7.13 8.40
N ILE A 133 4.07 6.79 9.69
CA ILE A 133 4.85 5.68 10.20
C ILE A 133 3.95 4.44 10.20
N ALA A 134 4.38 3.40 9.49
CA ALA A 134 3.67 2.13 9.39
C ALA A 134 4.59 0.95 9.67
N GLN A 135 4.02 -0.24 9.83
CA GLN A 135 4.81 -1.48 9.88
C GLN A 135 5.41 -1.77 8.51
N VAL A 136 6.58 -2.43 8.51
CA VAL A 136 7.14 -3.00 7.26
C VAL A 136 6.17 -4.02 6.64
N PRO A 137 6.13 -4.16 5.32
CA PRO A 137 5.12 -4.97 4.61
C PRO A 137 4.91 -6.39 5.14
N ASN A 138 5.99 -7.06 5.51
CA ASN A 138 5.93 -8.46 5.98
C ASN A 138 5.69 -8.60 7.49
N PHE A 139 5.44 -7.52 8.22
CA PHE A 139 5.42 -7.51 9.68
C PHE A 139 4.53 -8.62 10.28
N TYR A 140 3.26 -8.66 9.93
CA TYR A 140 2.34 -9.65 10.46
C TYR A 140 2.61 -11.06 9.91
N TYR A 141 2.91 -11.18 8.62
CA TYR A 141 3.24 -12.46 8.02
C TYR A 141 4.43 -13.12 8.73
N ASP A 142 5.51 -12.40 8.97
CA ASP A 142 6.72 -12.94 9.61
C ASP A 142 6.51 -13.35 11.07
N ILE A 143 5.60 -12.68 11.77
CA ILE A 143 5.25 -13.03 13.16
C ILE A 143 4.36 -14.28 13.21
N PHE A 144 3.36 -14.38 12.33
CA PHE A 144 2.23 -15.27 12.52
C PHE A 144 2.19 -16.51 11.60
N LYS A 145 2.87 -16.51 10.44
CA LYS A 145 2.78 -17.54 9.39
C LYS A 145 2.85 -18.99 9.87
N ASP A 146 3.62 -19.27 10.92
CA ASP A 146 3.84 -20.61 11.44
C ASP A 146 2.85 -21.00 12.55
N TYR A 147 2.07 -20.05 13.04
CA TYR A 147 1.22 -20.19 14.23
C TYR A 147 -0.28 -20.11 13.98
N VAL A 148 -0.68 -19.62 12.80
CA VAL A 148 -2.09 -19.44 12.41
C VAL A 148 -2.57 -20.52 11.45
N THR A 149 -3.88 -20.60 11.21
CA THR A 149 -4.48 -21.47 10.21
C THR A 149 -4.04 -21.09 8.79
N ASP A 150 -4.28 -21.96 7.83
CA ASP A 150 -3.80 -21.79 6.47
C ASP A 150 -4.46 -20.60 5.77
N ASP A 151 -5.72 -20.29 6.06
CA ASP A 151 -6.41 -19.12 5.54
C ASP A 151 -5.82 -17.80 6.08
N TYR A 152 -5.56 -17.70 7.40
CA TYR A 152 -4.85 -16.56 7.98
C TYR A 152 -3.46 -16.38 7.38
N ARG A 153 -2.69 -17.47 7.25
CA ARG A 153 -1.35 -17.41 6.66
C ARG A 153 -1.39 -16.91 5.23
N ASP A 154 -2.27 -17.48 4.40
CA ASP A 154 -2.35 -17.16 2.97
C ASP A 154 -2.87 -15.73 2.77
N TYR A 155 -3.82 -15.27 3.61
CA TYR A 155 -4.25 -13.86 3.65
C TYR A 155 -3.08 -12.92 3.97
N LEU A 156 -2.35 -13.20 5.04
CA LEU A 156 -1.20 -12.37 5.44
C LEU A 156 -0.10 -12.34 4.37
N GLU A 157 0.09 -13.44 3.63
CA GLU A 157 1.03 -13.47 2.52
C GLU A 157 0.59 -12.58 1.36
N LEU A 158 -0.72 -12.57 1.02
CA LEU A 158 -1.27 -11.70 0.00
C LEU A 158 -1.10 -10.23 0.40
N VAL A 159 -1.53 -9.86 1.60
CA VAL A 159 -1.40 -8.49 2.13
C VAL A 159 0.06 -8.04 2.14
N ALA A 160 1.00 -8.88 2.58
CA ALA A 160 2.42 -8.55 2.58
C ALA A 160 2.97 -8.29 1.16
N LYS A 161 2.52 -9.04 0.15
CA LYS A 161 2.88 -8.81 -1.26
C LYS A 161 2.32 -7.47 -1.78
N GLU A 162 1.07 -7.14 -1.42
CA GLU A 162 0.44 -5.87 -1.80
C GLU A 162 1.23 -4.67 -1.27
N TYR A 163 1.53 -4.65 0.02
CA TYR A 163 2.29 -3.57 0.64
C TYR A 163 3.75 -3.49 0.16
N SER A 164 4.36 -4.62 -0.23
CA SER A 164 5.73 -4.65 -0.76
C SER A 164 5.87 -4.01 -2.13
N GLU A 165 4.81 -4.08 -2.94
CA GLU A 165 4.78 -3.55 -4.30
C GLU A 165 3.40 -2.91 -4.55
N PRO A 166 3.18 -1.67 -4.11
CA PRO A 166 1.91 -0.98 -4.33
C PRO A 166 1.54 -1.00 -5.82
N TYR A 167 0.27 -1.33 -6.12
CA TYR A 167 -0.20 -1.35 -7.50
C TYR A 167 -0.67 0.02 -7.98
N PHE A 168 -1.03 0.90 -7.05
CA PHE A 168 -1.60 2.21 -7.32
C PHE A 168 -0.82 3.31 -6.60
N GLY A 169 -0.56 4.41 -7.29
CA GLY A 169 -0.01 5.65 -6.73
C GLY A 169 -1.11 6.70 -6.55
N THR A 170 -0.76 7.98 -6.52
CA THR A 170 -1.72 9.07 -6.31
C THR A 170 -2.86 9.06 -7.34
N GLU A 171 -2.57 8.77 -8.62
CA GLU A 171 -3.58 8.69 -9.69
C GLU A 171 -3.21 7.65 -10.76
N GLU A 172 -2.15 6.89 -10.56
CA GLU A 172 -1.55 6.03 -11.57
C GLU A 172 -1.43 4.58 -11.11
N ILE A 173 -1.64 3.67 -12.03
CA ILE A 173 -1.31 2.26 -11.87
C ILE A 173 0.21 2.11 -12.02
N LEU A 174 0.86 1.53 -11.00
CA LEU A 174 2.32 1.39 -10.91
C LEU A 174 2.84 0.06 -11.44
N VAL A 175 1.95 -0.87 -11.74
CA VAL A 175 2.26 -2.23 -12.22
C VAL A 175 1.69 -2.45 -13.63
N SER A 176 2.08 -3.53 -14.31
CA SER A 176 1.51 -3.84 -15.62
C SER A 176 0.06 -4.32 -15.52
N HIS A 177 -0.70 -4.21 -16.61
CA HIS A 177 -2.08 -4.68 -16.69
C HIS A 177 -2.18 -6.18 -16.37
N GLU A 178 -1.25 -7.00 -16.86
CA GLU A 178 -1.17 -8.42 -16.54
C GLU A 178 -0.92 -8.65 -15.05
N LYS A 179 -0.13 -7.80 -14.39
CA LYS A 179 0.13 -7.91 -12.96
C LYS A 179 -1.10 -7.61 -12.10
N ILE A 180 -1.97 -6.68 -12.56
CA ILE A 180 -3.28 -6.45 -11.92
C ILE A 180 -4.12 -7.73 -12.00
N ALA A 181 -4.15 -8.38 -13.17
CA ALA A 181 -4.86 -9.64 -13.35
C ALA A 181 -4.33 -10.74 -12.43
N ASP A 182 -3.01 -10.87 -12.28
CA ASP A 182 -2.41 -11.87 -11.40
C ASP A 182 -2.81 -11.67 -9.93
N ARG A 183 -2.88 -10.41 -9.48
CA ARG A 183 -3.33 -10.08 -8.12
C ARG A 183 -4.82 -10.33 -7.92
N LEU A 184 -5.64 -9.90 -8.87
CA LEU A 184 -7.07 -10.22 -8.88
C LEU A 184 -7.31 -11.72 -8.73
N LEU A 185 -6.65 -12.54 -9.56
CA LEU A 185 -6.77 -13.99 -9.50
C LEU A 185 -6.30 -14.57 -8.15
N ALA A 186 -5.29 -13.99 -7.53
CA ALA A 186 -4.83 -14.45 -6.22
C ALA A 186 -5.90 -14.24 -5.14
N TRP A 187 -6.65 -13.12 -5.19
CA TRP A 187 -7.78 -12.89 -4.30
C TRP A 187 -8.99 -13.77 -4.63
N GLU A 188 -9.33 -13.98 -5.90
CA GLU A 188 -10.38 -14.92 -6.31
C GLU A 188 -10.04 -16.38 -5.89
N ASP A 189 -8.78 -16.79 -5.99
CA ASP A 189 -8.32 -18.09 -5.51
C ASP A 189 -8.43 -18.21 -3.99
N PHE A 190 -8.13 -17.15 -3.25
CA PHE A 190 -8.32 -17.11 -1.79
C PHE A 190 -9.79 -17.32 -1.42
N GLN A 191 -10.72 -16.57 -2.01
CA GLN A 191 -12.16 -16.70 -1.79
C GLN A 191 -12.65 -18.14 -2.06
N LYS A 192 -12.23 -18.70 -3.19
CA LYS A 192 -12.59 -20.07 -3.58
C LYS A 192 -12.04 -21.12 -2.63
N LYS A 193 -10.82 -20.92 -2.13
CA LYS A 193 -10.11 -21.86 -1.25
C LYS A 193 -10.64 -21.81 0.18
N TYR A 194 -11.05 -20.63 0.63
CA TYR A 194 -11.41 -20.34 2.02
C TYR A 194 -12.78 -19.66 2.17
N PRO A 195 -13.88 -20.29 1.71
CA PRO A 195 -15.21 -19.65 1.69
C PRO A 195 -15.82 -19.40 3.08
N ASN A 196 -15.15 -19.80 4.15
CA ASN A 196 -15.57 -19.57 5.54
C ASN A 196 -14.45 -18.89 6.35
N SER A 197 -13.49 -18.22 5.71
CA SER A 197 -12.44 -17.47 6.40
C SER A 197 -13.01 -16.21 7.03
N ASP A 198 -12.44 -15.83 8.18
CA ASP A 198 -12.72 -14.52 8.82
C ASP A 198 -12.30 -13.34 7.90
N PHE A 199 -11.50 -13.57 6.85
CA PHE A 199 -11.04 -12.56 5.89
C PHE A 199 -11.79 -12.61 4.55
N LEU A 200 -12.93 -13.30 4.48
CA LEU A 200 -13.65 -13.41 3.21
C LEU A 200 -14.14 -12.04 2.72
N ALA A 201 -14.66 -11.21 3.62
CA ALA A 201 -15.16 -9.88 3.29
C ALA A 201 -14.03 -8.96 2.78
N GLU A 202 -12.86 -8.97 3.41
CA GLU A 202 -11.68 -8.23 2.95
C GLU A 202 -11.20 -8.74 1.59
N ALA A 203 -11.21 -10.06 1.38
CA ALA A 203 -10.84 -10.65 0.09
C ALA A 203 -11.83 -10.28 -1.03
N ASP A 204 -13.12 -10.12 -0.72
CA ASP A 204 -14.14 -9.67 -1.67
C ASP A 204 -13.92 -8.21 -2.07
N ILE A 205 -13.59 -7.35 -1.09
CA ILE A 205 -13.22 -5.95 -1.34
C ILE A 205 -11.99 -5.88 -2.26
N GLU A 206 -10.91 -6.56 -1.90
CA GLU A 206 -9.67 -6.53 -2.67
C GLU A 206 -9.86 -7.08 -4.09
N ALA A 207 -10.55 -8.21 -4.26
CA ALA A 207 -10.89 -8.73 -5.58
C ALA A 207 -11.70 -7.72 -6.40
N SER A 208 -12.65 -7.02 -5.80
CA SER A 208 -13.45 -5.99 -6.45
C SER A 208 -12.62 -4.77 -6.85
N VAL A 209 -11.72 -4.29 -5.99
CA VAL A 209 -10.79 -3.20 -6.28
C VAL A 209 -9.88 -3.55 -7.46
N TYR A 210 -9.26 -4.74 -7.47
CA TYR A 210 -8.44 -5.19 -8.58
C TYR A 210 -9.25 -5.43 -9.86
N ARG A 211 -10.46 -5.95 -9.76
CA ARG A 211 -11.38 -6.13 -10.90
C ARG A 211 -11.72 -4.80 -11.55
N ARG A 212 -12.01 -3.79 -10.74
CA ARG A 212 -12.26 -2.41 -11.19
C ARG A 212 -11.03 -1.85 -11.91
N ALA A 213 -9.86 -1.89 -11.27
CA ALA A 213 -8.61 -1.40 -11.85
C ALA A 213 -8.25 -2.13 -13.16
N TYR A 214 -8.51 -3.44 -13.24
CA TYR A 214 -8.24 -4.24 -14.42
C TYR A 214 -9.17 -3.91 -15.58
N ILE A 215 -10.47 -3.73 -15.32
CA ILE A 215 -11.47 -3.54 -16.38
C ILE A 215 -11.60 -2.07 -16.79
N LEU A 216 -11.60 -1.13 -15.82
CA LEU A 216 -11.81 0.29 -16.08
C LEU A 216 -10.50 1.06 -16.24
N GLY A 217 -9.40 0.55 -15.68
CA GLY A 217 -8.10 1.21 -15.72
C GLY A 217 -7.97 2.39 -14.75
N ALA A 218 -7.07 3.30 -15.09
CA ALA A 218 -6.80 4.56 -14.37
C ALA A 218 -6.22 5.59 -15.35
N TYR A 219 -5.82 6.77 -14.84
CA TYR A 219 -5.29 7.88 -15.64
C TYR A 219 -4.21 7.46 -16.66
N ASN A 220 -3.30 6.56 -16.30
CA ASN A 220 -2.21 6.09 -17.17
C ASN A 220 -2.48 4.73 -17.83
N LEU A 221 -3.63 4.12 -17.60
CA LEU A 221 -4.06 2.86 -18.22
C LEU A 221 -5.49 3.02 -18.76
N HIS A 222 -5.60 3.46 -20.03
CA HIS A 222 -6.89 3.63 -20.68
C HIS A 222 -7.35 2.30 -21.29
N THR A 223 -8.41 1.74 -20.74
CA THR A 223 -9.02 0.50 -21.25
C THR A 223 -10.05 0.77 -22.36
N ARG A 224 -10.45 2.03 -22.53
CA ARG A 224 -11.33 2.53 -23.59
C ARG A 224 -10.85 3.90 -24.06
N GLU A 225 -10.91 4.15 -25.35
CA GLU A 225 -10.51 5.41 -25.96
C GLU A 225 -11.56 5.93 -26.95
N GLY A 226 -11.44 7.21 -27.33
CA GLY A 226 -12.34 7.88 -28.25
C GLY A 226 -13.69 8.25 -27.63
N GLY A 227 -14.68 8.51 -28.46
CA GLY A 227 -16.09 8.58 -28.06
C GLY A 227 -16.57 9.83 -27.33
N SER A 228 -15.71 10.76 -26.92
CA SER A 228 -16.10 11.96 -26.15
C SER A 228 -17.14 12.84 -26.87
N GLU A 229 -17.08 12.95 -28.21
CA GLU A 229 -18.05 13.72 -29.01
C GLU A 229 -19.14 12.84 -29.59
N ASN A 230 -18.87 11.57 -29.85
CA ASN A 230 -19.79 10.60 -30.40
C ASN A 230 -19.53 9.21 -29.82
N PRO A 231 -20.43 8.64 -29.01
CA PRO A 231 -20.25 7.33 -28.37
C PRO A 231 -19.96 6.18 -29.33
N GLU A 232 -20.40 6.24 -30.59
CA GLU A 232 -20.10 5.21 -31.58
C GLU A 232 -18.60 5.11 -31.92
N LEU A 233 -17.80 6.13 -31.58
CA LEU A 233 -16.37 6.18 -31.82
C LEU A 233 -15.56 5.60 -30.65
N TYR A 234 -16.18 5.16 -29.54
CA TYR A 234 -15.49 4.44 -28.50
C TYR A 234 -14.94 3.11 -29.03
N TYR A 235 -13.71 2.81 -28.67
CA TYR A 235 -13.06 1.54 -29.01
C TYR A 235 -12.17 1.06 -27.85
N ILE A 236 -11.95 -0.23 -27.82
CA ILE A 236 -11.00 -0.87 -26.91
C ILE A 236 -9.63 -0.91 -27.62
N PRO A 237 -8.53 -0.37 -27.04
CA PRO A 237 -7.19 -0.49 -27.62
C PRO A 237 -6.78 -1.95 -27.84
N ASP A 238 -6.04 -2.21 -28.93
CA ASP A 238 -5.67 -3.58 -29.33
C ASP A 238 -4.89 -4.35 -28.24
N ASN A 239 -4.02 -3.66 -27.51
CA ASN A 239 -3.26 -4.25 -26.39
C ASN A 239 -4.19 -4.66 -25.24
N ILE A 240 -5.19 -3.86 -24.92
CA ILE A 240 -6.20 -4.14 -23.89
C ILE A 240 -7.09 -5.31 -24.34
N LEU A 241 -7.59 -5.26 -25.58
CA LEU A 241 -8.40 -6.35 -26.12
C LEU A 241 -7.64 -7.68 -26.13
N LYS A 242 -6.34 -7.65 -26.48
CA LYS A 242 -5.47 -8.83 -26.43
C LYS A 242 -5.33 -9.37 -25.00
N GLU A 243 -5.14 -8.50 -24.03
CA GLU A 243 -5.01 -8.89 -22.63
C GLU A 243 -6.32 -9.45 -22.06
N PHE A 244 -7.46 -8.83 -22.32
CA PHE A 244 -8.77 -9.37 -21.94
C PHE A 244 -9.04 -10.75 -22.56
N ASN A 245 -8.73 -10.93 -23.84
CA ASN A 245 -8.85 -12.23 -24.48
C ASN A 245 -7.90 -13.28 -23.87
N ARG A 246 -6.67 -12.89 -23.52
CA ARG A 246 -5.72 -13.75 -22.80
C ARG A 246 -6.31 -14.20 -21.46
N PHE A 247 -6.84 -13.25 -20.69
CA PHE A 247 -7.44 -13.51 -19.38
C PHE A 247 -8.61 -14.49 -19.48
N ILE A 248 -9.58 -14.21 -20.37
CA ILE A 248 -10.77 -15.05 -20.59
C ILE A 248 -10.37 -16.48 -20.97
N GLN A 249 -9.39 -16.65 -21.87
CA GLN A 249 -8.94 -17.97 -22.32
C GLN A 249 -8.19 -18.73 -21.23
N ALA A 250 -7.39 -18.05 -20.43
CA ALA A 250 -6.60 -18.67 -19.37
C ALA A 250 -7.41 -18.99 -18.10
N ASN A 251 -8.48 -18.19 -17.83
CA ASN A 251 -9.23 -18.27 -16.58
C ASN A 251 -10.75 -18.27 -16.84
N PRO A 252 -11.28 -19.27 -17.61
CA PRO A 252 -12.69 -19.28 -18.01
C PRO A 252 -13.67 -19.39 -16.84
N ASP A 253 -13.24 -19.88 -15.69
CA ASP A 253 -14.04 -20.05 -14.48
C ASP A 253 -13.94 -18.84 -13.51
N SER A 254 -13.15 -17.81 -13.84
CA SER A 254 -13.07 -16.59 -13.03
C SER A 254 -14.37 -15.80 -13.12
N PRO A 255 -14.95 -15.34 -12.00
CA PRO A 255 -16.13 -14.48 -12.02
C PRO A 255 -15.89 -13.17 -12.78
N THR A 256 -14.65 -12.71 -12.88
CA THR A 256 -14.26 -11.52 -13.64
C THR A 256 -14.53 -11.65 -15.15
N VAL A 257 -14.61 -12.86 -15.70
CA VAL A 257 -14.90 -13.09 -17.13
C VAL A 257 -16.26 -12.52 -17.52
N GLU A 258 -17.27 -12.63 -16.67
CA GLU A 258 -18.59 -12.05 -16.93
C GLU A 258 -18.52 -10.52 -17.06
N TYR A 259 -17.75 -9.87 -16.19
CA TYR A 259 -17.58 -8.40 -16.22
C TYR A 259 -16.79 -7.93 -17.44
N ILE A 260 -15.73 -8.66 -17.83
CA ILE A 260 -14.98 -8.34 -19.06
C ILE A 260 -15.91 -8.43 -20.29
N ASN A 261 -16.66 -9.54 -20.41
CA ASN A 261 -17.59 -9.73 -21.53
C ASN A 261 -18.64 -8.62 -21.55
N PHE A 262 -19.24 -8.30 -20.40
CA PHE A 262 -20.20 -7.21 -20.29
C PHE A 262 -19.59 -5.86 -20.72
N TYR A 263 -18.36 -5.56 -20.30
CA TYR A 263 -17.65 -4.35 -20.69
C TYR A 263 -17.39 -4.31 -22.21
N LEU A 264 -16.88 -5.40 -22.79
CA LEU A 264 -16.60 -5.50 -24.22
C LEU A 264 -17.87 -5.34 -25.08
N GLU A 265 -18.99 -5.92 -24.65
CA GLU A 265 -20.29 -5.81 -25.35
C GLU A 265 -20.89 -4.40 -25.28
N ASN A 266 -20.61 -3.67 -24.21
CA ASN A 266 -21.22 -2.37 -23.91
C ASN A 266 -20.23 -1.20 -23.97
N HIS A 267 -19.02 -1.37 -24.48
CA HIS A 267 -17.96 -0.34 -24.46
C HIS A 267 -18.34 0.97 -25.17
N LYS A 268 -19.33 0.97 -26.06
CA LYS A 268 -19.89 2.17 -26.71
C LYS A 268 -20.90 2.92 -25.85
N ASN A 269 -21.40 2.34 -24.78
CA ASN A 269 -22.27 3.04 -23.86
C ASN A 269 -21.47 4.10 -23.09
N PRO A 270 -21.84 5.40 -23.17
CA PRO A 270 -21.11 6.45 -22.43
C PRO A 270 -21.11 6.25 -20.91
N ASN A 271 -22.13 5.57 -20.36
CA ASN A 271 -22.29 5.35 -18.93
C ASN A 271 -21.77 3.98 -18.46
N ILE A 272 -21.00 3.24 -19.29
CA ILE A 272 -20.58 1.88 -18.96
C ILE A 272 -19.74 1.81 -17.67
N GLU A 273 -18.93 2.83 -17.43
CA GLU A 273 -18.11 2.92 -16.23
C GLU A 273 -18.98 3.04 -14.98
N GLU A 274 -19.94 3.98 -14.97
CA GLU A 274 -20.90 4.15 -13.89
C GLU A 274 -21.72 2.87 -13.62
N ILE A 275 -22.17 2.20 -14.68
CA ILE A 275 -22.90 0.94 -14.57
C ILE A 275 -22.05 -0.16 -13.92
N LEU A 276 -20.77 -0.23 -14.27
CA LEU A 276 -19.84 -1.20 -13.67
C LEU A 276 -19.48 -0.83 -12.23
N TYR A 277 -19.28 0.44 -11.92
CA TYR A 277 -19.10 0.92 -10.54
C TYR A 277 -20.26 0.48 -9.65
N ASP A 278 -21.49 0.73 -10.08
CA ASP A 278 -22.70 0.29 -9.36
C ASP A 278 -22.77 -1.23 -9.18
N LYS A 279 -22.26 -2.00 -10.14
CA LYS A 279 -22.21 -3.46 -10.00
C LYS A 279 -21.16 -3.90 -8.97
N PHE A 280 -19.99 -3.32 -9.00
CA PHE A 280 -18.91 -3.62 -8.05
C PHE A 280 -19.28 -3.22 -6.61
N GLU A 281 -19.89 -2.04 -6.43
CA GLU A 281 -20.36 -1.61 -5.10
C GLU A 281 -21.45 -2.53 -4.54
N LYS A 282 -22.38 -2.98 -5.37
CA LYS A 282 -23.45 -3.89 -4.93
C LYS A 282 -22.95 -5.27 -4.54
N GLU A 283 -21.84 -5.74 -5.08
CA GLU A 283 -21.20 -6.98 -4.62
C GLU A 283 -20.62 -6.79 -3.22
N ILE A 284 -19.85 -5.73 -3.02
CA ILE A 284 -19.25 -5.40 -1.72
C ILE A 284 -20.33 -5.22 -0.64
N VAL A 285 -21.41 -4.48 -0.93
CA VAL A 285 -22.47 -4.18 0.04
C VAL A 285 -23.30 -5.41 0.40
N LYS A 286 -23.57 -6.32 -0.55
CA LYS A 286 -24.33 -7.55 -0.26
C LYS A 286 -23.64 -8.44 0.76
N ASP A 287 -22.33 -8.53 0.67
CA ASP A 287 -21.53 -9.35 1.57
C ASP A 287 -21.42 -8.68 2.95
N TYR A 288 -21.26 -7.35 2.99
CA TYR A 288 -21.26 -6.57 4.25
C TYR A 288 -22.58 -6.60 5.01
N GLU A 289 -23.73 -6.48 4.35
CA GLU A 289 -25.04 -6.51 5.00
C GLU A 289 -25.40 -7.90 5.50
N SER A 290 -24.85 -8.97 4.89
CA SER A 290 -25.11 -10.34 5.31
C SER A 290 -24.36 -10.75 6.60
N GLU A 291 -23.22 -10.12 6.90
CA GLU A 291 -22.33 -10.50 8.00
C GLU A 291 -22.31 -9.52 9.18
N ASN A 292 -22.59 -8.23 8.97
CA ASN A 292 -22.43 -7.21 10.01
C ASN A 292 -23.72 -6.63 10.56
N SER A 293 -24.49 -7.44 11.29
CA SER A 293 -25.48 -6.88 12.22
C SER A 293 -24.87 -6.36 13.54
N ASN A 294 -23.57 -6.51 13.82
CA ASN A 294 -23.03 -6.26 15.16
C ASN A 294 -21.63 -5.66 15.35
N GLU A 295 -20.87 -5.24 14.33
CA GLU A 295 -19.61 -4.52 14.64
C GLU A 295 -19.26 -3.39 13.65
N PRO A 296 -18.74 -2.24 14.14
CA PRO A 296 -18.32 -1.12 13.30
C PRO A 296 -16.86 -1.32 12.85
N VAL A 297 -16.62 -1.99 11.73
CA VAL A 297 -15.29 -2.09 11.15
C VAL A 297 -15.26 -1.46 9.75
N MET A 298 -14.36 -0.50 9.58
CA MET A 298 -13.97 0.13 8.31
C MET A 298 -15.02 0.94 7.50
N LYS A 299 -15.76 1.84 8.17
CA LYS A 299 -16.39 2.96 7.45
C LYS A 299 -15.38 3.93 6.84
N ASP A 300 -14.19 4.06 7.43
CA ASP A 300 -13.21 5.07 7.05
C ASP A 300 -12.60 4.83 5.66
N THR A 301 -12.43 3.58 5.22
CA THR A 301 -11.86 3.28 3.89
C THR A 301 -12.88 3.45 2.76
N LEU A 302 -14.15 3.17 3.02
CA LEU A 302 -15.25 3.37 2.05
C LEU A 302 -15.66 4.84 1.96
N GLU A 303 -15.60 5.62 3.07
CA GLU A 303 -15.91 7.05 3.05
C GLU A 303 -14.88 7.84 2.24
N VAL A 304 -13.59 7.49 2.27
CA VAL A 304 -12.55 8.14 1.45
C VAL A 304 -12.82 7.94 -0.04
N ILE A 305 -13.22 6.74 -0.46
CA ILE A 305 -13.52 6.44 -1.87
C ILE A 305 -14.79 7.16 -2.34
N THR A 306 -15.79 7.37 -1.46
CA THR A 306 -17.08 7.97 -1.84
C THR A 306 -17.14 9.48 -1.71
N GLU A 307 -16.29 10.13 -0.90
CA GLU A 307 -16.25 11.60 -0.76
C GLU A 307 -15.42 12.25 -1.86
N GLU A 308 -14.30 11.67 -2.30
CA GLU A 308 -13.51 12.20 -3.42
C GLU A 308 -14.29 12.18 -4.74
N ASP A 309 -15.13 11.16 -4.99
CA ASP A 309 -15.98 11.08 -6.19
C ASP A 309 -17.14 12.11 -6.18
N LYS A 310 -17.51 12.68 -5.03
CA LYS A 310 -18.57 13.70 -4.94
C LYS A 310 -18.06 15.13 -5.12
N GLU A 311 -16.83 15.43 -4.72
CA GLU A 311 -16.24 16.76 -4.90
C GLU A 311 -15.80 17.03 -6.35
N SER A 312 -15.44 15.99 -7.12
CA SER A 312 -15.07 16.15 -8.54
C SER A 312 -16.25 16.42 -9.48
N LYS A 313 -17.51 16.26 -9.02
CA LYS A 313 -18.73 16.49 -9.82
C LYS A 313 -19.45 17.81 -9.53
N GLY A 314 -18.86 18.68 -8.74
CA GLY A 314 -19.48 19.92 -8.20
C GLY A 314 -18.88 21.24 -8.66
N GLU A 315 -18.32 21.36 -9.90
CA GLU A 315 -18.14 22.68 -10.57
C GLU A 315 -18.24 22.56 -12.09
#